data_19fb7d456eafc7b9fc3777b476bdfc0d
#
_entry.id   19fb7d456eafc7b9fc3777b476bdfc0d
#
_cell.length_a   1.000
_cell.length_b   1.000
_cell.length_c   1.000
_cell.angle_alpha   90.00
_cell.angle_beta   90.00
_cell.angle_gamma   90.00
#
_symmetry.space_group_name_H-M   'P 1'
#
loop_
_entity.id
_entity.type
_entity.pdbx_description
1 polymer ?
#
loop_
_entity_poly.entity_id
_entity_poly.type
_entity_poly.pdbx_seq_one_letter_code
_entity_poly.pdbx_strand_id
1 'polypeptide(L)'
;MKTKRLFAMLMVIAISMCLFVIPSSAADEAEPAHTHIEVYFEDENLSEEFKAKATAYFLNGAQEDDGTATYGLTCTLFGHKLETGTTSTITHKARTTAPRCLKRYYDYSACTRCDYETSTLKSSSYIYCCS
;
A
#
# COMPACT_ATOMS: atom_id res chain seq x y z
N MET A 1 -33.86 -56.20 -5.28
CA MET A 1 -33.97 -54.87 -4.59
C MET A 1 -32.63 -54.14 -4.39
N LYS A 2 -31.46 -54.77 -4.49
CA LYS A 2 -30.18 -54.11 -4.27
C LYS A 2 -29.71 -53.22 -5.43
N THR A 3 -30.10 -53.52 -6.65
CA THR A 3 -29.70 -52.76 -7.87
C THR A 3 -30.37 -51.39 -7.97
N LYS A 4 -31.62 -51.24 -7.51
CA LYS A 4 -32.31 -49.96 -7.52
C LYS A 4 -31.72 -48.92 -6.57
N ARG A 5 -31.14 -49.36 -5.46
CA ARG A 5 -30.48 -48.48 -4.51
C ARG A 5 -29.10 -48.01 -5.01
N LEU A 6 -28.39 -48.88 -5.78
CA LEU A 6 -27.11 -48.49 -6.39
C LEU A 6 -27.30 -47.43 -7.47
N PHE A 7 -28.34 -47.54 -8.28
CA PHE A 7 -28.68 -46.56 -9.31
C PHE A 7 -29.05 -45.18 -8.72
N ALA A 8 -29.79 -45.19 -7.60
CA ALA A 8 -30.14 -43.96 -6.91
C ALA A 8 -28.92 -43.23 -6.31
N MET A 9 -27.93 -44.00 -5.77
CA MET A 9 -26.70 -43.41 -5.25
C MET A 9 -25.82 -42.84 -6.36
N LEU A 10 -25.71 -43.52 -7.50
CA LEU A 10 -24.95 -43.02 -8.65
C LEU A 10 -25.53 -41.73 -9.23
N MET A 11 -26.87 -41.62 -9.29
CA MET A 11 -27.51 -40.41 -9.76
C MET A 11 -27.29 -39.20 -8.81
N VAL A 12 -27.27 -39.41 -7.50
CA VAL A 12 -27.00 -38.34 -6.52
C VAL A 12 -25.58 -37.82 -6.63
N ILE A 13 -24.60 -38.71 -6.88
CA ILE A 13 -23.20 -38.33 -7.09
C ILE A 13 -23.02 -37.55 -8.39
N ALA A 14 -23.71 -37.92 -9.46
CA ALA A 14 -23.66 -37.21 -10.74
C ALA A 14 -24.24 -35.79 -10.65
N ILE A 15 -25.32 -35.60 -9.90
CA ILE A 15 -25.93 -34.28 -9.70
C ILE A 15 -25.08 -33.40 -8.82
N SER A 16 -24.37 -33.98 -7.83
CA SER A 16 -23.48 -33.23 -6.94
C SER A 16 -22.22 -32.71 -7.65
N MET A 17 -21.76 -33.38 -8.70
CA MET A 17 -20.60 -32.91 -9.48
C MET A 17 -20.93 -31.78 -10.46
N CYS A 18 -22.18 -31.58 -10.84
CA CYS A 18 -22.56 -30.52 -11.78
C CYS A 18 -22.74 -29.15 -11.12
N LEU A 19 -22.73 -29.05 -9.78
CA LEU A 19 -22.90 -27.77 -9.07
C LEU A 19 -21.61 -26.99 -8.86
N PHE A 20 -20.45 -27.54 -9.28
CA PHE A 20 -19.17 -26.84 -9.23
C PHE A 20 -18.70 -26.30 -10.59
N VAL A 21 -19.59 -26.10 -11.54
CA VAL A 21 -19.27 -25.22 -12.66
C VAL A 21 -19.38 -23.79 -12.14
N ILE A 22 -18.31 -23.32 -11.55
CA ILE A 22 -18.08 -21.91 -11.36
C ILE A 22 -18.07 -21.31 -12.76
N PRO A 23 -18.98 -20.40 -13.12
CA PRO A 23 -18.82 -19.62 -14.33
C PRO A 23 -17.47 -18.91 -14.15
N SER A 24 -16.48 -19.31 -14.92
CA SER A 24 -15.30 -18.49 -15.14
C SER A 24 -15.83 -17.25 -15.85
N SER A 25 -16.30 -16.28 -15.07
CA SER A 25 -16.39 -14.92 -15.52
C SER A 25 -14.97 -14.60 -15.94
N ALA A 26 -14.76 -14.49 -17.25
CA ALA A 26 -13.67 -13.71 -17.75
C ALA A 26 -13.87 -12.30 -17.18
N ALA A 27 -13.39 -12.10 -15.96
CA ALA A 27 -13.07 -10.80 -15.48
C ALA A 27 -12.05 -10.32 -16.50
N ASP A 28 -12.49 -9.38 -17.32
CA ASP A 28 -11.61 -8.49 -18.05
C ASP A 28 -10.48 -8.18 -17.07
N GLU A 29 -9.33 -8.74 -17.33
CA GLU A 29 -8.12 -8.51 -16.54
C GLU A 29 -7.77 -7.06 -16.86
N ALA A 30 -8.48 -6.13 -16.19
CA ALA A 30 -8.07 -4.76 -16.11
C ALA A 30 -6.67 -4.85 -15.50
N GLU A 31 -5.68 -4.77 -16.36
CA GLU A 31 -4.26 -4.61 -16.03
C GLU A 31 -4.20 -3.70 -14.81
N PRO A 32 -3.68 -4.14 -13.66
CA PRO A 32 -3.70 -3.32 -12.46
C PRO A 32 -3.06 -2.00 -12.87
N ALA A 33 -3.82 -0.93 -12.86
CA ALA A 33 -3.33 0.39 -13.20
C ALA A 33 -2.14 0.58 -12.27
N HIS A 34 -0.91 0.46 -12.81
CA HIS A 34 0.31 0.61 -12.04
C HIS A 34 0.25 2.01 -11.44
N THR A 35 -0.22 2.07 -10.21
CA THR A 35 -0.28 3.30 -9.45
C THR A 35 1.16 3.64 -9.11
N HIS A 36 1.78 4.43 -9.96
CA HIS A 36 3.14 4.89 -9.75
C HIS A 36 3.11 6.02 -8.72
N ILE A 37 3.90 5.87 -7.66
CA ILE A 37 4.07 6.89 -6.61
C ILE A 37 5.45 7.51 -6.78
N GLU A 38 5.50 8.82 -6.86
CA GLU A 38 6.72 9.60 -6.86
C GLU A 38 6.83 10.37 -5.55
N VAL A 39 8.04 10.45 -5.00
CA VAL A 39 8.36 11.14 -3.75
C VAL A 39 9.28 12.31 -4.04
N TYR A 40 8.93 13.50 -3.55
CA TYR A 40 9.67 14.74 -3.72
C TYR A 40 9.99 15.37 -2.36
N PHE A 41 11.12 16.01 -2.27
CA PHE A 41 11.58 16.72 -1.08
C PHE A 41 11.62 18.21 -1.36
N GLU A 42 11.00 19.00 -0.48
CA GLU A 42 10.96 20.47 -0.62
C GLU A 42 12.26 21.11 -0.10
N ASP A 43 12.93 20.43 0.86
CA ASP A 43 14.16 20.91 1.49
C ASP A 43 15.39 20.28 0.81
N GLU A 44 16.30 21.10 0.30
CA GLU A 44 17.53 20.64 -0.37
C GLU A 44 18.59 20.13 0.62
N ASN A 45 18.54 20.58 1.87
CA ASN A 45 19.56 20.31 2.90
C ASN A 45 19.32 19.03 3.72
N LEU A 46 18.35 18.22 3.33
CA LEU A 46 18.06 16.94 4.01
C LEU A 46 19.17 15.92 3.75
N SER A 47 19.48 15.14 4.78
CA SER A 47 20.48 14.07 4.64
C SER A 47 20.03 12.99 3.65
N GLU A 48 20.96 12.35 2.97
CA GLU A 48 20.65 11.26 2.04
C GLU A 48 20.02 10.06 2.76
N GLU A 49 20.39 9.84 4.03
CA GLU A 49 19.76 8.81 4.86
C GLU A 49 18.28 9.13 5.11
N PHE A 50 17.94 10.39 5.43
CA PHE A 50 16.58 10.84 5.60
C PHE A 50 15.75 10.65 4.32
N LYS A 51 16.30 11.06 3.17
CA LYS A 51 15.63 10.90 1.87
C LYS A 51 15.38 9.43 1.54
N ALA A 52 16.35 8.55 1.82
CA ALA A 52 16.21 7.11 1.61
C ALA A 52 15.10 6.50 2.49
N LYS A 53 15.08 6.85 3.79
CA LYS A 53 14.04 6.42 4.73
C LYS A 53 12.65 6.91 4.30
N ALA A 54 12.50 8.19 4.01
CA ALA A 54 11.23 8.77 3.56
C ALA A 54 10.74 8.12 2.26
N THR A 55 11.64 7.90 1.30
CA THR A 55 11.29 7.22 0.04
C THR A 55 10.79 5.80 0.30
N ALA A 56 11.50 5.02 1.11
CA ALA A 56 11.08 3.67 1.47
C ALA A 56 9.72 3.67 2.20
N TYR A 57 9.51 4.58 3.14
CA TYR A 57 8.28 4.74 3.89
C TYR A 57 7.07 4.99 2.97
N PHE A 58 7.17 5.95 2.05
CA PHE A 58 6.05 6.30 1.17
C PHE A 58 5.82 5.32 0.01
N LEU A 59 6.86 4.64 -0.48
CA LEU A 59 6.72 3.64 -1.54
C LEU A 59 6.17 2.30 -1.04
N ASN A 60 6.54 1.88 0.17
CA ASN A 60 6.05 0.62 0.74
C ASN A 60 4.64 0.73 1.35
N GLY A 61 4.01 1.90 1.20
CA GLY A 61 2.82 2.28 1.95
C GLY A 61 3.22 2.62 3.39
N ALA A 62 2.77 3.77 3.88
CA ALA A 62 2.93 4.12 5.28
C ALA A 62 2.45 2.91 6.10
N GLN A 63 3.38 2.12 6.62
CA GLN A 63 3.03 1.00 7.47
C GLN A 63 2.29 1.60 8.65
N GLU A 64 1.04 1.21 8.82
CA GLU A 64 0.35 1.48 10.07
C GLU A 64 1.26 0.90 11.13
N ASP A 65 1.69 1.75 12.05
CA ASP A 65 2.65 1.44 13.10
C ASP A 65 2.11 0.23 13.89
N ASP A 66 2.57 -0.97 13.55
CA ASP A 66 2.21 -2.21 14.26
C ASP A 66 2.95 -2.35 15.59
N GLY A 67 3.63 -1.29 16.03
CA GLY A 67 4.33 -1.22 17.30
C GLY A 67 5.63 -2.01 17.36
N THR A 68 6.13 -2.53 16.25
CA THR A 68 7.40 -3.30 16.18
C THR A 68 8.62 -2.45 15.79
N ALA A 69 8.55 -1.12 15.90
CA ALA A 69 9.71 -0.28 15.69
C ALA A 69 10.85 -0.69 16.64
N THR A 70 11.95 -1.15 16.07
CA THR A 70 13.14 -1.56 16.84
C THR A 70 13.82 -0.32 17.39
N TYR A 71 13.44 0.10 18.58
CA TYR A 71 14.08 1.22 19.26
C TYR A 71 15.51 0.80 19.68
N GLY A 72 16.52 1.45 19.11
CA GLY A 72 17.88 1.29 19.58
C GLY A 72 17.99 1.68 21.06
N LEU A 73 18.82 0.97 21.84
CA LEU A 73 19.00 1.20 23.28
C LEU A 73 19.29 2.68 23.61
N THR A 74 19.99 3.36 22.74
CA THR A 74 20.29 4.80 22.83
C THR A 74 19.04 5.66 22.76
N CYS A 75 18.08 5.33 21.90
CA CYS A 75 16.83 6.07 21.77
C CYS A 75 15.88 5.83 22.95
N THR A 76 15.93 4.65 23.55
CA THR A 76 15.17 4.33 24.76
C THR A 76 15.64 5.14 25.97
N LEU A 77 16.97 5.38 26.07
CA LEU A 77 17.56 6.09 27.21
C LEU A 77 17.62 7.61 27.03
N PHE A 78 17.88 8.09 25.82
CA PHE A 78 18.15 9.51 25.52
C PHE A 78 17.14 10.17 24.59
N GLY A 79 16.07 9.46 24.19
CA GLY A 79 15.08 9.92 23.23
C GLY A 79 15.56 9.85 21.78
N HIS A 80 14.64 10.13 20.87
CA HIS A 80 14.92 10.13 19.43
C HIS A 80 15.61 11.44 18.99
N LYS A 81 16.63 11.31 18.15
CA LYS A 81 17.21 12.45 17.43
C LYS A 81 16.52 12.54 16.07
N LEU A 82 15.48 13.36 15.98
CA LEU A 82 14.67 13.47 14.76
C LEU A 82 15.31 14.46 13.78
N GLU A 83 15.36 14.08 12.52
CA GLU A 83 15.45 14.97 11.38
C GLU A 83 14.04 15.10 10.80
N THR A 84 13.61 16.31 10.48
CA THR A 84 12.26 16.62 10.01
C THR A 84 12.34 17.39 8.70
N GLY A 85 11.51 17.06 7.76
CA GLY A 85 11.41 17.76 6.48
C GLY A 85 10.03 17.64 5.85
N THR A 86 9.74 18.53 4.90
CA THR A 86 8.52 18.48 4.12
C THR A 86 8.72 17.59 2.90
N THR A 87 7.86 16.60 2.77
CA THR A 87 7.87 15.63 1.67
C THR A 87 6.54 15.69 0.94
N SER A 88 6.57 15.65 -0.39
CA SER A 88 5.35 15.50 -1.17
C SER A 88 5.35 14.20 -1.96
N THR A 89 4.19 13.58 -2.10
CA THR A 89 3.99 12.39 -2.92
C THR A 89 2.99 12.69 -4.03
N ILE A 90 3.26 12.15 -5.23
CA ILE A 90 2.33 12.18 -6.35
C ILE A 90 1.94 10.75 -6.68
N THR A 91 0.67 10.42 -6.50
CA THR A 91 0.09 9.14 -6.91
C THR A 91 -0.56 9.33 -8.27
N HIS A 92 0.03 8.72 -9.29
CA HIS A 92 -0.48 8.77 -10.66
C HIS A 92 -1.72 7.90 -10.83
N LYS A 93 -2.67 8.36 -11.64
CA LYS A 93 -3.93 7.64 -11.91
C LYS A 93 -4.69 7.23 -10.64
N ALA A 94 -4.66 8.06 -9.61
CA ALA A 94 -5.36 7.80 -8.35
C ALA A 94 -6.90 7.74 -8.50
N ARG A 95 -7.44 8.24 -9.62
CA ARG A 95 -8.86 8.12 -9.97
C ARG A 95 -9.05 8.11 -11.50
N THR A 96 -10.21 7.67 -11.95
CA THR A 96 -10.55 7.53 -13.38
C THR A 96 -10.88 8.85 -14.06
N THR A 97 -11.41 9.83 -13.33
CA THR A 97 -11.82 11.14 -13.86
C THR A 97 -10.74 12.19 -13.62
N ALA A 98 -10.54 13.09 -14.58
CA ALA A 98 -9.58 14.19 -14.47
C ALA A 98 -10.01 15.24 -13.41
N PRO A 99 -9.07 15.85 -12.69
CA PRO A 99 -7.63 15.56 -12.64
C PRO A 99 -7.35 14.21 -11.95
N ARG A 100 -6.46 13.38 -12.52
CA ARG A 100 -6.28 11.97 -12.12
C ARG A 100 -5.22 11.74 -11.06
N CYS A 101 -4.29 12.65 -10.91
CA CYS A 101 -3.16 12.48 -9.99
C CYS A 101 -3.47 13.11 -8.64
N LEU A 102 -3.08 12.43 -7.58
CA LEU A 102 -3.27 12.90 -6.21
C LEU A 102 -1.91 13.34 -5.65
N LYS A 103 -1.77 14.61 -5.38
CA LYS A 103 -0.61 15.19 -4.67
C LYS A 103 -0.93 15.36 -3.21
N ARG A 104 -0.04 14.86 -2.34
CA ARG A 104 -0.14 14.98 -0.89
C ARG A 104 1.15 15.56 -0.33
N TYR A 105 1.03 16.44 0.65
CA TYR A 105 2.16 17.00 1.39
C TYR A 105 2.15 16.47 2.81
N TYR A 106 3.33 16.09 3.29
CA TYR A 106 3.55 15.55 4.61
C TYR A 106 4.67 16.30 5.32
N ASP A 107 4.52 16.52 6.63
CA ASP A 107 5.67 16.67 7.50
C ASP A 107 6.11 15.26 7.88
N TYR A 108 7.30 14.89 7.49
CA TYR A 108 7.89 13.59 7.79
C TYR A 108 9.08 13.78 8.72
N SER A 109 9.19 12.92 9.71
CA SER A 109 10.29 12.90 10.67
C SER A 109 10.84 11.50 10.82
N ALA A 110 12.15 11.36 10.77
CA ALA A 110 12.85 10.10 10.96
C ALA A 110 13.96 10.24 12.00
N CYS A 111 14.14 9.21 12.83
CA CYS A 111 15.25 9.18 13.77
C CYS A 111 16.56 8.84 13.03
N THR A 112 17.63 9.57 13.34
CA THR A 112 18.96 9.32 12.78
C THR A 112 19.71 8.17 13.47
N ARG A 113 19.11 7.53 14.48
CA ARG A 113 19.74 6.49 15.31
C ARG A 113 18.98 5.17 15.37
N CYS A 114 17.72 5.14 14.91
CA CYS A 114 16.87 3.93 14.89
C CYS A 114 15.85 4.04 13.76
N ASP A 115 14.97 3.06 13.66
CA ASP A 115 13.96 2.96 12.62
C ASP A 115 12.65 3.70 12.95
N TYR A 116 12.66 4.57 13.97
CA TYR A 116 11.48 5.37 14.29
C TYR A 116 11.23 6.42 13.20
N GLU A 117 10.02 6.39 12.67
CA GLU A 117 9.55 7.28 11.62
C GLU A 117 8.12 7.72 11.93
N THR A 118 7.76 8.92 11.51
CA THR A 118 6.39 9.42 11.65
C THR A 118 6.08 10.41 10.53
N SER A 119 4.83 10.45 10.11
CA SER A 119 4.38 11.41 9.12
C SER A 119 3.04 12.03 9.50
N THR A 120 2.85 13.29 9.14
CA THR A 120 1.59 14.01 9.32
C THR A 120 1.16 14.62 7.99
N LEU A 121 -0.02 14.24 7.51
CA LEU A 121 -0.58 14.81 6.29
C LEU A 121 -0.95 16.28 6.51
N LYS A 122 -0.36 17.17 5.72
CA LYS A 122 -0.66 18.62 5.75
C LYS A 122 -1.76 19.02 4.78
N SER A 123 -1.65 18.54 3.55
CA SER A 123 -2.62 18.85 2.51
C SER A 123 -2.69 17.77 1.46
N SER A 124 -3.79 17.75 0.73
CA SER A 124 -4.05 16.79 -0.33
C SER A 124 -4.86 17.48 -1.43
N SER A 125 -4.45 17.34 -2.67
CA SER A 125 -5.14 17.92 -3.82
C SER A 125 -5.00 17.06 -5.06
N TYR A 126 -6.01 17.09 -5.93
CA TYR A 126 -5.91 16.46 -7.24
C TYR A 126 -5.30 17.42 -8.25
N ILE A 127 -4.34 16.94 -9.04
CA ILE A 127 -3.59 17.71 -10.03
C ILE A 127 -3.65 17.06 -11.40
N TYR A 128 -3.42 17.86 -12.44
CA TYR A 128 -3.24 17.40 -13.83
C TYR A 128 -1.75 17.06 -14.03
N CYS A 129 -1.38 15.80 -13.89
CA CYS A 129 0.00 15.35 -14.13
C CYS A 129 0.09 14.22 -15.16
N CYS A 130 -1.04 13.60 -15.51
CA CYS A 130 -1.12 12.54 -16.52
C CYS A 130 -2.14 12.96 -17.59
N SER A 131 -1.74 12.89 -18.83
CA SER A 131 -2.62 13.06 -20.01
C SER A 131 -3.24 11.71 -20.39
#